data_8e10819864735ed33a6aad3a9adb7d4c
#
_entry.id   8e10819864735ed33a6aad3a9adb7d4c
#
_cell.length_a   1.000
_cell.length_b   1.000
_cell.length_c   1.000
_cell.angle_alpha   90.00
_cell.angle_beta   90.00
_cell.angle_gamma   90.00
#
_symmetry.space_group_name_H-M   'P 1'
#
loop_
_entity.id
_entity.type
_entity.pdbx_description
1 polymer ?
#
loop_
_entity_poly.entity_id
_entity_poly.type
_entity_poly.pdbx_seq_one_letter_code
_entity_poly.pdbx_strand_id
1 'polypeptide(L)'
;MAKQTGTRKKSSPDKSPPASPVRQKAAPETATPAPVSPLMGLPFEQPIVKLERQIQELIVLQEQKGVDYSHEIAKMRENLIGLIKKTYDNLSAWETVQVARHPNRPQTRDYIHMIIKDFEELHGDRRYGDDKAIVTGTGRIGSQKIMLIGQQKGRDTKEKIACNFGCAHPEGYRKALLKMQFAAKFGLPVVCLIDTPGAYPGLGSEERGVAEAIAVNLREMSVLPTPIICIVIGEGASGGALGIGVGDRLAMMQYAWYSVISPEGCSGILWKGSANAPDAAEALKLTSNHLRELGVIDDVIREPLGGAHRNPRAAADALERYIERSLRELKSVPIPQLLDQRYNKIRQYGVGALTAD
;
A
#
# COMPACT_ATOMS: atom_id res chain seq x y z
N MET A 1 18.91 -79.27 30.66
CA MET A 1 19.34 -79.84 29.32
C MET A 1 18.89 -78.80 28.29
N ALA A 2 19.63 -78.27 27.51
CA ALA A 2 20.72 -78.21 26.64
C ALA A 2 20.93 -76.76 26.26
N LYS A 3 22.05 -76.20 26.40
CA LYS A 3 23.12 -75.89 25.41
C LYS A 3 22.52 -75.28 24.18
N GLN A 4 22.95 -74.16 23.71
CA GLN A 4 24.16 -73.51 23.40
C GLN A 4 24.04 -72.46 22.44
N THR A 5 24.79 -71.70 22.03
CA THR A 5 26.13 -71.37 21.73
C THR A 5 26.17 -69.96 21.14
N GLY A 6 27.11 -69.20 21.57
CA GLY A 6 27.25 -67.83 21.06
C GLY A 6 27.89 -67.76 19.69
N THR A 7 27.65 -66.66 19.01
CA THR A 7 28.54 -66.14 18.00
C THR A 7 28.70 -64.66 18.09
N ARG A 8 29.90 -64.26 18.44
CA ARG A 8 30.43 -62.90 18.40
C ARG A 8 30.39 -62.36 16.96
N LYS A 9 29.64 -61.30 16.70
CA LYS A 9 29.79 -60.54 15.45
C LYS A 9 30.55 -59.22 15.76
N LYS A 10 31.61 -59.08 14.93
CA LYS A 10 32.58 -57.98 14.97
C LYS A 10 31.90 -56.64 14.70
N SER A 11 32.33 -55.62 15.43
CA SER A 11 32.07 -54.20 15.25
C SER A 11 32.61 -53.74 13.87
N SER A 12 31.77 -53.12 13.06
CA SER A 12 32.15 -52.36 11.88
C SER A 12 32.28 -50.86 12.24
N PRO A 13 33.19 -50.11 11.62
CA PRO A 13 33.48 -48.74 12.00
C PRO A 13 32.41 -47.77 11.56
N ASP A 14 32.16 -46.85 12.42
CA ASP A 14 31.36 -45.64 12.30
C ASP A 14 31.72 -44.84 11.01
N LYS A 15 30.74 -44.65 10.09
CA LYS A 15 30.86 -43.75 8.95
C LYS A 15 29.95 -42.57 9.20
N SER A 16 30.52 -41.50 9.73
CA SER A 16 29.90 -40.18 9.78
C SER A 16 29.58 -39.72 8.34
N PRO A 17 28.39 -39.13 8.08
CA PRO A 17 28.08 -38.58 6.77
C PRO A 17 28.91 -37.32 6.48
N PRO A 18 29.26 -37.06 5.22
CA PRO A 18 30.04 -35.88 4.83
C PRO A 18 29.28 -34.61 5.08
N ALA A 19 29.96 -33.57 5.58
CA ALA A 19 29.45 -32.25 5.79
C ALA A 19 28.91 -31.63 4.48
N SER A 20 27.70 -31.10 4.53
CA SER A 20 27.09 -30.36 3.43
C SER A 20 27.88 -29.09 3.11
N PRO A 21 28.04 -28.71 1.84
CA PRO A 21 28.80 -27.53 1.47
C PRO A 21 28.08 -26.26 1.95
N VAL A 22 28.82 -25.39 2.61
CA VAL A 22 28.41 -24.05 3.03
C VAL A 22 28.01 -23.25 1.79
N ARG A 23 26.74 -22.91 1.66
CA ARG A 23 26.23 -21.98 0.65
C ARG A 23 26.87 -20.61 0.90
N GLN A 24 27.79 -20.22 0.04
CA GLN A 24 28.26 -18.84 -0.06
C GLN A 24 27.05 -17.94 -0.39
N LYS A 25 26.81 -16.95 0.47
CA LYS A 25 25.86 -15.86 0.21
C LYS A 25 26.35 -15.09 -1.01
N ALA A 26 25.60 -15.13 -2.08
CA ALA A 26 25.81 -14.24 -3.22
C ALA A 26 25.66 -12.79 -2.73
N ALA A 27 26.60 -11.93 -3.13
CA ALA A 27 26.52 -10.49 -2.90
C ALA A 27 25.26 -9.93 -3.57
N PRO A 28 24.63 -8.87 -3.03
CA PRO A 28 23.47 -8.27 -3.66
C PRO A 28 23.90 -7.68 -5.02
N GLU A 29 23.36 -8.21 -6.10
CA GLU A 29 23.45 -7.58 -7.41
C GLU A 29 22.84 -6.17 -7.30
N THR A 30 23.63 -5.16 -7.63
CA THR A 30 23.18 -3.80 -7.83
C THR A 30 22.20 -3.79 -9.00
N ALA A 31 20.91 -3.78 -8.68
CA ALA A 31 19.85 -3.68 -9.68
C ALA A 31 20.00 -2.38 -10.45
N THR A 32 20.43 -2.48 -11.68
CA THR A 32 20.35 -1.40 -12.67
C THR A 32 18.88 -0.99 -12.76
N PRO A 33 18.53 0.31 -12.69
CA PRO A 33 17.14 0.74 -12.82
C PRO A 33 16.62 0.26 -14.17
N ALA A 34 15.50 -0.46 -14.14
CA ALA A 34 14.83 -0.94 -15.33
C ALA A 34 14.54 0.24 -16.27
N PRO A 35 14.64 0.05 -17.61
CA PRO A 35 14.34 1.10 -18.56
C PRO A 35 12.90 1.58 -18.32
N VAL A 36 12.76 2.90 -18.19
CA VAL A 36 11.46 3.57 -18.03
C VAL A 36 10.57 3.13 -19.19
N SER A 37 9.53 2.37 -18.89
CA SER A 37 8.51 1.97 -19.88
C SER A 37 7.98 3.21 -20.60
N PRO A 38 7.63 3.14 -21.91
CA PRO A 38 7.14 4.30 -22.65
C PRO A 38 6.02 4.95 -21.84
N LEU A 39 6.12 6.26 -21.66
CA LEU A 39 5.24 7.10 -20.85
C LEU A 39 3.77 6.87 -21.26
N MET A 40 3.09 5.97 -20.58
CA MET A 40 1.64 5.84 -20.66
C MET A 40 1.04 6.98 -19.83
N GLY A 41 0.92 8.16 -20.44
CA GLY A 41 0.27 9.30 -19.80
C GLY A 41 -1.23 9.11 -19.72
N LEU A 42 -1.82 9.55 -18.63
CA LEU A 42 -3.27 9.67 -18.48
C LEU A 42 -3.83 10.68 -19.50
N PRO A 43 -5.14 10.67 -19.82
CA PRO A 43 -5.70 11.57 -20.82
C PRO A 43 -5.37 13.05 -20.59
N PHE A 44 -5.42 13.53 -19.35
CA PHE A 44 -5.08 14.91 -19.00
C PHE A 44 -3.56 15.20 -19.01
N GLU A 45 -2.72 14.19 -18.98
CA GLU A 45 -1.26 14.31 -19.06
C GLU A 45 -0.71 14.40 -20.49
N GLN A 46 -1.55 14.26 -21.52
CA GLN A 46 -1.08 14.26 -22.92
C GLN A 46 -0.22 15.47 -23.30
N PRO A 47 -0.51 16.72 -22.86
CA PRO A 47 0.38 17.85 -23.10
C PRO A 47 1.77 17.70 -22.45
N ILE A 48 1.84 17.08 -21.26
CA ILE A 48 3.09 16.81 -20.53
C ILE A 48 3.90 15.78 -21.30
N VAL A 49 3.28 14.65 -21.66
CA VAL A 49 3.93 13.55 -22.42
C VAL A 49 4.45 14.05 -23.78
N LYS A 50 3.68 14.92 -24.46
CA LYS A 50 4.11 15.52 -25.73
C LYS A 50 5.39 16.36 -25.55
N LEU A 51 5.44 17.19 -24.51
CA LEU A 51 6.61 18.02 -24.23
C LEU A 51 7.81 17.20 -23.80
N GLU A 52 7.63 16.15 -23.00
CA GLU A 52 8.68 15.20 -22.63
C GLU A 52 9.26 14.49 -23.86
N ARG A 53 8.42 14.07 -24.80
CA ARG A 53 8.85 13.49 -26.07
C ARG A 53 9.69 14.46 -26.90
N GLN A 54 9.25 15.70 -27.02
CA GLN A 54 10.01 16.74 -27.75
C GLN A 54 11.39 16.99 -27.12
N ILE A 55 11.47 17.03 -25.79
CA ILE A 55 12.75 17.15 -25.09
C ILE A 55 13.66 15.96 -25.41
N GLN A 56 13.11 14.75 -25.38
CA GLN A 56 13.88 13.53 -25.68
C GLN A 56 14.37 13.51 -27.14
N GLU A 57 13.53 13.94 -28.09
CA GLU A 57 13.89 14.05 -29.50
C GLU A 57 15.07 15.03 -29.69
N LEU A 58 15.07 16.19 -29.00
CA LEU A 58 16.18 17.15 -29.06
C LEU A 58 17.46 16.58 -28.45
N ILE A 59 17.39 15.83 -27.35
CA ILE A 59 18.56 15.17 -26.73
C ILE A 59 19.18 14.19 -27.73
N VAL A 60 18.38 13.33 -28.35
CA VAL A 60 18.85 12.37 -29.35
C VAL A 60 19.44 13.09 -30.56
N LEU A 61 18.81 14.18 -31.00
CA LEU A 61 19.32 14.99 -32.14
C LEU A 61 20.66 15.65 -31.83
N GLN A 62 20.85 16.14 -30.60
CA GLN A 62 22.14 16.70 -30.13
C GLN A 62 23.22 15.63 -30.16
N GLU A 63 22.96 14.43 -29.68
CA GLU A 63 23.90 13.33 -29.70
C GLU A 63 24.27 12.88 -31.13
N GLN A 64 23.30 12.87 -32.06
CA GLN A 64 23.52 12.41 -33.44
C GLN A 64 24.23 13.45 -34.33
N LYS A 65 23.91 14.73 -34.16
CA LYS A 65 24.37 15.80 -35.05
C LYS A 65 25.53 16.64 -34.49
N GLY A 66 25.85 16.46 -33.19
CA GLY A 66 26.87 17.27 -32.51
C GLY A 66 26.53 18.75 -32.39
N VAL A 67 25.25 19.12 -32.58
CA VAL A 67 24.76 20.49 -32.42
C VAL A 67 24.31 20.67 -30.96
N ASP A 68 24.74 21.77 -30.33
CA ASP A 68 24.40 22.07 -28.94
C ASP A 68 22.98 22.68 -28.83
N TYR A 69 22.02 21.91 -28.27
CA TYR A 69 20.65 22.33 -27.95
C TYR A 69 20.45 22.52 -26.44
N SER A 70 21.49 22.64 -25.64
CA SER A 70 21.39 22.65 -24.17
C SER A 70 20.53 23.80 -23.65
N HIS A 71 20.58 24.97 -24.30
CA HIS A 71 19.76 26.12 -23.91
C HIS A 71 18.26 25.88 -24.16
N GLU A 72 17.89 25.37 -25.32
CA GLU A 72 16.53 25.03 -25.70
C GLU A 72 15.96 23.93 -24.80
N ILE A 73 16.74 22.88 -24.55
CA ILE A 73 16.39 21.79 -23.66
C ILE A 73 16.15 22.31 -22.23
N ALA A 74 17.01 23.19 -21.72
CA ALA A 74 16.85 23.79 -20.40
C ALA A 74 15.53 24.57 -20.28
N LYS A 75 15.22 25.41 -21.26
CA LYS A 75 14.01 26.21 -21.34
C LYS A 75 12.75 25.30 -21.43
N MET A 76 12.83 24.24 -22.24
CA MET A 76 11.71 23.28 -22.35
C MET A 76 11.48 22.49 -21.04
N ARG A 77 12.55 22.15 -20.31
CA ARG A 77 12.44 21.51 -18.98
C ARG A 77 11.80 22.44 -17.95
N GLU A 78 12.12 23.72 -17.95
CA GLU A 78 11.47 24.71 -17.10
C GLU A 78 9.96 24.81 -17.40
N ASN A 79 9.62 24.91 -18.69
CA ASN A 79 8.21 24.89 -19.14
C ASN A 79 7.49 23.60 -18.73
N LEU A 80 8.15 22.45 -18.83
CA LEU A 80 7.63 21.16 -18.41
C LEU A 80 7.29 21.14 -16.91
N ILE A 81 8.21 21.62 -16.07
CA ILE A 81 7.95 21.72 -14.61
C ILE A 81 6.73 22.61 -14.34
N GLY A 82 6.65 23.77 -14.99
CA GLY A 82 5.51 24.67 -14.87
C GLY A 82 4.19 24.02 -15.32
N LEU A 83 4.22 23.29 -16.43
CA LEU A 83 3.07 22.57 -16.96
C LEU A 83 2.59 21.46 -16.02
N ILE A 84 3.53 20.62 -15.53
CA ILE A 84 3.20 19.57 -14.56
C ILE A 84 2.57 20.18 -13.30
N LYS A 85 3.18 21.23 -12.76
CA LYS A 85 2.66 21.92 -11.58
C LYS A 85 1.25 22.44 -11.81
N LYS A 86 1.03 23.18 -12.90
CA LYS A 86 -0.31 23.71 -13.27
C LYS A 86 -1.35 22.62 -13.39
N THR A 87 -1.00 21.49 -14.01
CA THR A 87 -1.91 20.35 -14.21
C THR A 87 -2.25 19.68 -12.87
N TYR A 88 -1.24 19.37 -12.07
CA TYR A 88 -1.42 18.61 -10.83
C TYR A 88 -1.95 19.43 -9.64
N ASP A 89 -1.79 20.75 -9.66
CA ASP A 89 -2.42 21.64 -8.67
C ASP A 89 -3.95 21.80 -8.90
N ASN A 90 -4.46 21.42 -10.08
CA ASN A 90 -5.85 21.61 -10.48
C ASN A 90 -6.57 20.32 -10.92
N LEU A 91 -6.14 19.17 -10.41
CA LEU A 91 -6.81 17.90 -10.71
C LEU A 91 -8.24 17.89 -10.17
N SER A 92 -9.19 17.47 -11.00
CA SER A 92 -10.53 17.10 -10.57
C SER A 92 -10.49 15.85 -9.67
N ALA A 93 -11.57 15.56 -8.96
CA ALA A 93 -11.68 14.34 -8.16
C ALA A 93 -11.55 13.08 -9.04
N TRP A 94 -12.09 13.11 -10.26
CA TRP A 94 -11.96 11.99 -11.19
C TRP A 94 -10.52 11.79 -11.70
N GLU A 95 -9.81 12.86 -12.05
CA GLU A 95 -8.40 12.78 -12.43
C GLU A 95 -7.54 12.27 -11.26
N THR A 96 -7.85 12.67 -10.03
CA THR A 96 -7.20 12.11 -8.82
C THR A 96 -7.42 10.59 -8.72
N VAL A 97 -8.62 10.09 -8.99
CA VAL A 97 -8.91 8.65 -9.05
C VAL A 97 -8.06 7.97 -10.13
N GLN A 98 -7.90 8.59 -11.30
CA GLN A 98 -7.07 8.05 -12.37
C GLN A 98 -5.58 8.00 -11.97
N VAL A 99 -5.06 9.02 -11.28
CA VAL A 99 -3.69 9.02 -10.73
C VAL A 99 -3.51 7.91 -9.70
N ALA A 100 -4.48 7.73 -8.79
CA ALA A 100 -4.46 6.65 -7.80
C ALA A 100 -4.39 5.25 -8.44
N ARG A 101 -4.97 5.09 -9.61
CA ARG A 101 -5.03 3.84 -10.40
C ARG A 101 -3.91 3.70 -11.42
N HIS A 102 -3.00 4.67 -11.50
CA HIS A 102 -1.96 4.64 -12.53
C HIS A 102 -1.13 3.33 -12.44
N PRO A 103 -0.89 2.61 -13.57
CA PRO A 103 -0.21 1.30 -13.55
C PRO A 103 1.17 1.31 -12.90
N ASN A 104 1.88 2.43 -13.01
CA ASN A 104 3.22 2.61 -12.44
C ASN A 104 3.20 3.17 -11.00
N ARG A 105 2.01 3.39 -10.40
CA ARG A 105 1.93 3.83 -9.01
C ARG A 105 2.51 2.74 -8.10
N PRO A 106 3.37 3.09 -7.13
CA PRO A 106 3.92 2.12 -6.19
C PRO A 106 2.83 1.44 -5.38
N GLN A 107 2.93 0.12 -5.24
CA GLN A 107 2.06 -0.72 -4.43
C GLN A 107 2.78 -1.13 -3.13
N THR A 108 2.10 -1.85 -2.25
CA THR A 108 2.65 -2.27 -0.95
C THR A 108 4.02 -2.92 -1.06
N ARG A 109 4.22 -3.87 -1.98
CA ARG A 109 5.50 -4.57 -2.15
C ARG A 109 6.62 -3.64 -2.60
N ASP A 110 6.31 -2.61 -3.38
CA ASP A 110 7.32 -1.62 -3.79
C ASP A 110 7.78 -0.78 -2.59
N TYR A 111 6.84 -0.33 -1.75
CA TYR A 111 7.18 0.38 -0.52
C TYR A 111 7.97 -0.50 0.44
N ILE A 112 7.63 -1.79 0.58
CA ILE A 112 8.42 -2.75 1.37
C ILE A 112 9.88 -2.75 0.88
N HIS A 113 10.11 -2.92 -0.41
CA HIS A 113 11.46 -2.95 -0.99
C HIS A 113 12.23 -1.64 -0.82
N MET A 114 11.53 -0.49 -0.86
CA MET A 114 12.18 0.81 -0.80
C MET A 114 12.51 1.28 0.62
N ILE A 115 11.64 1.01 1.62
CA ILE A 115 11.74 1.64 2.94
C ILE A 115 11.69 0.67 4.13
N ILE A 116 11.45 -0.62 3.92
CA ILE A 116 11.40 -1.58 5.02
C ILE A 116 12.63 -2.49 4.99
N LYS A 117 13.41 -2.48 6.05
CA LYS A 117 14.58 -3.35 6.23
C LYS A 117 14.20 -4.61 6.97
N ASP A 118 14.91 -5.70 6.67
CA ASP A 118 14.77 -7.02 7.34
C ASP A 118 13.30 -7.49 7.35
N PHE A 119 12.62 -7.35 6.20
CA PHE A 119 11.22 -7.74 6.09
C PHE A 119 11.10 -9.26 6.01
N GLU A 120 10.33 -9.83 6.95
CA GLU A 120 9.98 -11.25 6.99
C GLU A 120 8.47 -11.41 6.85
N GLU A 121 8.04 -11.96 5.71
CA GLU A 121 6.62 -12.12 5.39
C GLU A 121 6.00 -13.24 6.22
N LEU A 122 4.81 -13.00 6.78
CA LEU A 122 4.05 -13.93 7.61
C LEU A 122 2.75 -14.31 6.92
N HIS A 123 2.60 -15.57 6.54
CA HIS A 123 1.51 -16.08 5.73
C HIS A 123 0.37 -16.74 6.53
N GLY A 124 -0.79 -16.84 5.90
CA GLY A 124 -1.92 -17.68 6.29
C GLY A 124 -2.74 -17.20 7.50
N ASP A 125 -4.04 -17.52 7.47
CA ASP A 125 -5.00 -17.18 8.53
C ASP A 125 -5.12 -18.26 9.63
N ARG A 126 -4.41 -19.37 9.51
CA ARG A 126 -4.46 -20.54 10.41
C ARG A 126 -5.84 -21.24 10.46
N ARG A 127 -6.73 -20.96 9.51
CA ARG A 127 -8.07 -21.56 9.40
C ARG A 127 -8.31 -22.17 8.02
N TYR A 128 -8.27 -21.34 6.96
CA TYR A 128 -8.60 -21.75 5.61
C TYR A 128 -7.39 -21.70 4.67
N GLY A 129 -6.68 -20.59 4.61
CA GLY A 129 -5.60 -20.46 3.64
C GLY A 129 -4.79 -19.15 3.78
N ASP A 130 -4.07 -18.85 2.71
CA ASP A 130 -3.39 -17.57 2.55
C ASP A 130 -4.05 -16.75 1.44
N ASP A 131 -4.12 -15.44 1.62
CA ASP A 131 -4.60 -14.49 0.63
C ASP A 131 -3.49 -13.51 0.25
N LYS A 132 -3.09 -13.55 -1.02
CA LYS A 132 -2.02 -12.69 -1.55
C LYS A 132 -2.45 -11.23 -1.73
N ALA A 133 -3.75 -10.94 -1.66
CA ALA A 133 -4.26 -9.58 -1.68
C ALA A 133 -3.92 -8.80 -0.40
N ILE A 134 -3.52 -9.48 0.69
CA ILE A 134 -2.99 -8.85 1.89
C ILE A 134 -1.60 -9.43 2.20
N VAL A 135 -0.60 -8.57 2.19
CA VAL A 135 0.77 -8.86 2.62
C VAL A 135 0.90 -8.52 4.10
N THR A 136 1.46 -9.43 4.90
CA THR A 136 1.71 -9.21 6.32
C THR A 136 3.13 -9.63 6.67
N GLY A 137 3.80 -8.90 7.55
CA GLY A 137 5.16 -9.27 7.96
C GLY A 137 5.76 -8.32 8.98
N THR A 138 6.85 -8.74 9.59
CA THR A 138 7.67 -7.91 10.47
C THR A 138 8.82 -7.29 9.71
N GLY A 139 9.24 -6.09 10.11
CA GLY A 139 10.38 -5.41 9.52
C GLY A 139 10.78 -4.18 10.31
N ARG A 140 11.66 -3.36 9.73
CA ARG A 140 12.09 -2.10 10.35
C ARG A 140 11.93 -0.93 9.39
N ILE A 141 11.38 0.16 9.90
CA ILE A 141 11.41 1.49 9.26
C ILE A 141 12.33 2.36 10.13
N GLY A 142 13.43 2.85 9.54
CA GLY A 142 14.49 3.48 10.31
C GLY A 142 14.99 2.57 11.43
N SER A 143 14.87 3.02 12.68
CA SER A 143 15.20 2.25 13.89
C SER A 143 14.00 1.50 14.50
N GLN A 144 12.78 1.71 13.98
CA GLN A 144 11.56 1.19 14.58
C GLN A 144 11.19 -0.18 14.02
N LYS A 145 11.06 -1.19 14.89
CA LYS A 145 10.47 -2.49 14.55
C LYS A 145 8.96 -2.31 14.44
N ILE A 146 8.36 -2.88 13.39
CA ILE A 146 6.94 -2.79 13.10
C ILE A 146 6.35 -4.13 12.66
N MET A 147 5.02 -4.23 12.76
CA MET A 147 4.21 -5.16 11.98
C MET A 147 3.61 -4.39 10.80
N LEU A 148 3.91 -4.82 9.58
CA LEU A 148 3.28 -4.30 8.38
C LEU A 148 2.09 -5.16 7.98
N ILE A 149 1.01 -4.50 7.63
CA ILE A 149 -0.17 -5.06 6.96
C ILE A 149 -0.39 -4.22 5.71
N GLY A 150 -0.49 -4.81 4.52
CA GLY A 150 -0.66 -4.01 3.32
C GLY A 150 -1.44 -4.72 2.23
N GLN A 151 -2.32 -4.00 1.56
CA GLN A 151 -3.07 -4.51 0.42
C GLN A 151 -2.22 -4.47 -0.85
N GLN A 152 -2.35 -5.50 -1.68
CA GLN A 152 -1.55 -5.70 -2.90
C GLN A 152 -2.46 -6.01 -4.08
N LYS A 153 -2.34 -5.23 -5.15
CA LYS A 153 -3.14 -5.43 -6.38
C LYS A 153 -2.49 -6.33 -7.41
N GLY A 154 -1.15 -6.35 -7.44
CA GLY A 154 -0.36 -6.99 -8.50
C GLY A 154 -0.12 -6.08 -9.70
N ARG A 155 0.98 -6.31 -10.44
CA ARG A 155 1.39 -5.49 -11.57
C ARG A 155 0.98 -6.09 -12.91
N ASP A 156 1.39 -7.32 -13.15
CA ASP A 156 1.03 -8.05 -14.36
C ASP A 156 -0.29 -8.82 -14.18
N THR A 157 -0.79 -9.40 -15.25
CA THR A 157 -2.05 -10.16 -15.25
C THR A 157 -2.03 -11.34 -14.27
N LYS A 158 -0.89 -12.04 -14.18
CA LYS A 158 -0.73 -13.20 -13.30
C LYS A 158 -0.78 -12.80 -11.82
N GLU A 159 -0.05 -11.74 -11.47
CA GLU A 159 -0.07 -11.19 -10.12
C GLU A 159 -1.44 -10.62 -9.75
N LYS A 160 -2.08 -9.86 -10.67
CA LYS A 160 -3.42 -9.31 -10.45
C LYS A 160 -4.44 -10.41 -10.14
N ILE A 161 -4.43 -11.50 -10.91
CA ILE A 161 -5.30 -12.65 -10.64
C ILE A 161 -4.95 -13.27 -9.29
N ALA A 162 -3.67 -13.46 -8.98
CA ALA A 162 -3.23 -14.05 -7.71
C ALA A 162 -3.57 -13.20 -6.48
N CYS A 163 -3.65 -11.88 -6.65
CA CYS A 163 -4.04 -10.91 -5.62
C CYS A 163 -5.51 -10.48 -5.72
N ASN A 164 -6.34 -11.19 -6.50
CA ASN A 164 -7.75 -10.84 -6.72
C ASN A 164 -7.95 -9.35 -7.05
N PHE A 165 -7.04 -8.76 -7.83
CA PHE A 165 -7.03 -7.32 -8.18
C PHE A 165 -7.01 -6.38 -6.95
N GLY A 166 -6.52 -6.86 -5.82
CA GLY A 166 -6.51 -6.14 -4.54
C GLY A 166 -7.77 -6.32 -3.68
N CYS A 167 -8.71 -7.14 -4.15
CA CYS A 167 -9.92 -7.47 -3.40
C CYS A 167 -9.64 -8.67 -2.48
N ALA A 168 -9.46 -8.42 -1.19
CA ALA A 168 -9.14 -9.48 -0.26
C ALA A 168 -10.35 -10.38 0.07
N HIS A 169 -10.08 -11.66 0.19
CA HIS A 169 -10.98 -12.67 0.74
C HIS A 169 -11.02 -12.62 2.28
N PRO A 170 -11.99 -13.30 2.95
CA PRO A 170 -12.09 -13.36 4.41
C PRO A 170 -10.79 -13.78 5.09
N GLU A 171 -10.06 -14.74 4.53
CA GLU A 171 -8.76 -15.22 5.04
C GLU A 171 -7.69 -14.15 5.04
N GLY A 172 -7.74 -13.18 4.14
CA GLY A 172 -6.85 -12.02 4.14
C GLY A 172 -7.08 -11.13 5.36
N TYR A 173 -8.35 -10.80 5.68
CA TYR A 173 -8.70 -10.01 6.85
C TYR A 173 -8.39 -10.75 8.15
N ARG A 174 -8.68 -12.06 8.23
CA ARG A 174 -8.33 -12.89 9.40
C ARG A 174 -6.82 -12.97 9.59
N LYS A 175 -6.06 -13.13 8.50
CA LYS A 175 -4.59 -13.08 8.52
C LYS A 175 -4.10 -11.76 9.08
N ALA A 176 -4.63 -10.64 8.61
CA ALA A 176 -4.28 -9.30 9.08
C ALA A 176 -4.49 -9.18 10.60
N LEU A 177 -5.68 -9.53 11.09
CA LEU A 177 -5.99 -9.46 12.52
C LEU A 177 -5.08 -10.34 13.36
N LEU A 178 -4.83 -11.57 12.94
CA LEU A 178 -3.93 -12.49 13.64
C LEU A 178 -2.52 -11.89 13.82
N LYS A 179 -2.02 -11.18 12.79
CA LYS A 179 -0.70 -10.53 12.86
C LYS A 179 -0.75 -9.24 13.67
N MET A 180 -1.85 -8.51 13.66
CA MET A 180 -2.06 -7.35 14.55
C MET A 180 -2.10 -7.77 16.03
N GLN A 181 -2.79 -8.85 16.36
CA GLN A 181 -2.81 -9.42 17.71
C GLN A 181 -1.41 -9.91 18.15
N PHE A 182 -0.68 -10.55 17.22
CA PHE A 182 0.72 -10.88 17.46
C PHE A 182 1.55 -9.63 17.74
N ALA A 183 1.38 -8.58 16.95
CA ALA A 183 2.09 -7.32 17.15
C ALA A 183 1.82 -6.71 18.53
N ALA A 184 0.56 -6.64 18.96
CA ALA A 184 0.17 -6.15 20.28
C ALA A 184 0.82 -6.97 21.41
N LYS A 185 0.82 -8.30 21.29
CA LYS A 185 1.46 -9.19 22.28
C LYS A 185 2.95 -8.89 22.48
N PHE A 186 3.66 -8.49 21.42
CA PHE A 186 5.10 -8.20 21.46
C PHE A 186 5.43 -6.69 21.49
N GLY A 187 4.43 -5.84 21.68
CA GLY A 187 4.61 -4.38 21.72
C GLY A 187 5.12 -3.78 20.41
N LEU A 188 4.84 -4.42 19.27
CA LEU A 188 5.17 -3.89 17.96
C LEU A 188 4.04 -2.96 17.48
N PRO A 189 4.33 -1.74 17.04
CA PRO A 189 3.33 -0.91 16.37
C PRO A 189 2.95 -1.52 15.02
N VAL A 190 1.71 -1.27 14.62
CA VAL A 190 1.14 -1.74 13.36
C VAL A 190 1.12 -0.60 12.33
N VAL A 191 1.57 -0.88 11.10
CA VAL A 191 1.44 0.02 9.96
C VAL A 191 0.60 -0.66 8.90
N CYS A 192 -0.55 -0.07 8.56
CA CYS A 192 -1.46 -0.55 7.54
C CYS A 192 -1.33 0.31 6.27
N LEU A 193 -1.00 -0.32 5.14
CA LEU A 193 -1.00 0.31 3.82
C LEU A 193 -2.25 -0.14 3.05
N ILE A 194 -3.13 0.80 2.76
CA ILE A 194 -4.45 0.56 2.15
C ILE A 194 -4.36 0.85 0.66
N ASP A 195 -4.66 -0.16 -0.17
CA ASP A 195 -4.74 -0.03 -1.63
C ASP A 195 -5.66 -1.11 -2.22
N THR A 196 -6.95 -0.87 -2.16
CA THR A 196 -7.99 -1.83 -2.57
C THR A 196 -9.19 -1.14 -3.24
N PRO A 197 -9.76 -1.75 -4.29
CA PRO A 197 -11.06 -1.33 -4.83
C PRO A 197 -12.25 -1.83 -4.00
N GLY A 198 -12.03 -2.68 -2.99
CA GLY A 198 -13.06 -3.24 -2.11
C GLY A 198 -12.71 -4.65 -1.61
N ALA A 199 -13.57 -5.24 -0.79
CA ALA A 199 -13.50 -6.66 -0.45
C ALA A 199 -13.96 -7.52 -1.63
N TYR A 200 -13.50 -8.78 -1.72
CA TYR A 200 -13.91 -9.67 -2.80
C TYR A 200 -15.40 -10.06 -2.69
N PRO A 201 -16.25 -9.74 -3.68
CA PRO A 201 -17.72 -9.89 -3.58
C PRO A 201 -18.23 -11.26 -4.05
N GLY A 202 -17.35 -12.23 -4.30
CA GLY A 202 -17.75 -13.53 -4.83
C GLY A 202 -18.37 -14.46 -3.80
N LEU A 203 -19.16 -15.44 -4.28
CA LEU A 203 -19.87 -16.44 -3.46
C LEU A 203 -18.97 -17.10 -2.42
N GLY A 204 -17.76 -17.53 -2.80
CA GLY A 204 -16.83 -18.15 -1.86
C GLY A 204 -16.36 -17.22 -0.72
N SER A 205 -16.43 -15.89 -0.88
CA SER A 205 -16.18 -14.94 0.21
C SER A 205 -17.37 -14.86 1.16
N GLU A 206 -18.59 -14.85 0.63
CA GLU A 206 -19.81 -14.90 1.45
C GLU A 206 -19.89 -16.18 2.26
N GLU A 207 -19.67 -17.35 1.65
CA GLU A 207 -19.64 -18.66 2.31
C GLU A 207 -18.60 -18.72 3.44
N ARG A 208 -17.47 -18.03 3.31
CA ARG A 208 -16.41 -17.99 4.33
C ARG A 208 -16.46 -16.78 5.26
N GLY A 209 -17.54 -15.99 5.18
CA GLY A 209 -17.87 -14.94 6.14
C GLY A 209 -17.04 -13.67 5.96
N VAL A 210 -17.01 -13.05 4.76
CA VAL A 210 -16.28 -11.80 4.52
C VAL A 210 -16.78 -10.65 5.40
N ALA A 211 -18.09 -10.52 5.56
CA ALA A 211 -18.69 -9.48 6.39
C ALA A 211 -18.27 -9.63 7.86
N GLU A 212 -18.32 -10.87 8.38
CA GLU A 212 -17.87 -11.19 9.75
C GLU A 212 -16.39 -10.89 9.93
N ALA A 213 -15.52 -11.32 8.99
CA ALA A 213 -14.09 -11.09 9.09
C ALA A 213 -13.73 -9.60 9.13
N ILE A 214 -14.41 -8.76 8.34
CA ILE A 214 -14.24 -7.30 8.36
C ILE A 214 -14.76 -6.72 9.68
N ALA A 215 -15.97 -7.10 10.11
CA ALA A 215 -16.59 -6.58 11.33
C ALA A 215 -15.77 -6.92 12.58
N VAL A 216 -15.23 -8.12 12.66
CA VAL A 216 -14.33 -8.53 13.75
C VAL A 216 -13.05 -7.69 13.74
N ASN A 217 -12.46 -7.44 12.56
CA ASN A 217 -11.27 -6.58 12.46
C ASN A 217 -11.55 -5.16 12.98
N LEU A 218 -12.66 -4.55 12.59
CA LEU A 218 -13.08 -3.22 13.08
C LEU A 218 -13.16 -3.18 14.60
N ARG A 219 -13.85 -4.15 15.20
CA ARG A 219 -14.00 -4.28 16.65
C ARG A 219 -12.66 -4.47 17.34
N GLU A 220 -11.87 -5.42 16.90
CA GLU A 220 -10.60 -5.76 17.55
C GLU A 220 -9.54 -4.64 17.39
N MET A 221 -9.44 -4.03 16.21
CA MET A 221 -8.53 -2.90 15.98
C MET A 221 -8.88 -1.70 16.86
N SER A 222 -10.17 -1.46 17.15
CA SER A 222 -10.58 -0.32 17.98
C SER A 222 -10.05 -0.40 19.42
N VAL A 223 -9.79 -1.61 19.92
CA VAL A 223 -9.32 -1.87 21.29
C VAL A 223 -7.92 -2.50 21.35
N LEU A 224 -7.24 -2.63 20.21
CA LEU A 224 -5.93 -3.28 20.16
C LEU A 224 -4.86 -2.46 20.91
N PRO A 225 -4.18 -3.01 21.94
CA PRO A 225 -3.29 -2.26 22.81
C PRO A 225 -1.88 -2.07 22.20
N THR A 226 -1.82 -1.46 21.03
CA THR A 226 -0.58 -1.06 20.36
C THR A 226 -0.86 0.11 19.41
N PRO A 227 0.13 0.98 19.09
CA PRO A 227 -0.05 2.02 18.08
C PRO A 227 -0.39 1.44 16.70
N ILE A 228 -1.39 2.03 16.04
CA ILE A 228 -1.83 1.66 14.69
C ILE A 228 -1.82 2.91 13.79
N ILE A 229 -1.08 2.84 12.68
CA ILE A 229 -1.07 3.87 11.65
C ILE A 229 -1.65 3.27 10.38
N CYS A 230 -2.72 3.86 9.85
CA CYS A 230 -3.35 3.48 8.60
C CYS A 230 -3.07 4.54 7.53
N ILE A 231 -2.66 4.12 6.33
CA ILE A 231 -2.30 5.03 5.25
C ILE A 231 -2.90 4.53 3.93
N VAL A 232 -3.73 5.35 3.31
CA VAL A 232 -4.24 5.08 1.96
C VAL A 232 -3.18 5.49 0.95
N ILE A 233 -2.57 4.51 0.27
CA ILE A 233 -1.47 4.72 -0.68
C ILE A 233 -1.93 4.82 -2.14
N GLY A 234 -3.17 4.41 -2.42
CA GLY A 234 -3.79 4.45 -3.74
C GLY A 234 -5.31 4.50 -3.63
N GLU A 235 -5.97 3.38 -3.73
CA GLU A 235 -7.43 3.28 -3.60
C GLU A 235 -7.82 2.80 -2.20
N GLY A 236 -8.76 3.48 -1.56
CA GLY A 236 -9.35 3.04 -0.30
C GLY A 236 -10.85 2.88 -0.44
N ALA A 237 -11.34 1.70 -0.86
CA ALA A 237 -12.75 1.54 -1.10
C ALA A 237 -13.45 0.63 -0.08
N SER A 238 -14.57 1.13 0.43
CA SER A 238 -15.60 0.38 1.15
C SER A 238 -15.06 -0.41 2.37
N GLY A 239 -15.75 -1.50 2.72
CA GLY A 239 -15.35 -2.42 3.78
C GLY A 239 -13.98 -3.06 3.56
N GLY A 240 -13.51 -3.14 2.31
CA GLY A 240 -12.18 -3.61 1.98
C GLY A 240 -11.07 -2.77 2.60
N ALA A 241 -11.21 -1.46 2.53
CA ALA A 241 -10.29 -0.51 3.16
C ALA A 241 -10.49 -0.48 4.69
N LEU A 242 -11.74 -0.43 5.15
CA LEU A 242 -12.08 -0.40 6.58
C LEU A 242 -11.53 -1.61 7.33
N GLY A 243 -11.52 -2.79 6.72
CA GLY A 243 -11.08 -4.03 7.37
C GLY A 243 -9.64 -4.02 7.88
N ILE A 244 -8.82 -3.03 7.46
CA ILE A 244 -7.48 -2.74 8.00
C ILE A 244 -7.28 -1.24 8.27
N GLY A 245 -8.37 -0.46 8.32
CA GLY A 245 -8.35 1.00 8.33
C GLY A 245 -8.66 1.69 9.65
N VAL A 246 -8.79 0.96 10.77
CA VAL A 246 -9.07 1.52 12.09
C VAL A 246 -7.77 1.72 12.87
N GLY A 247 -7.45 2.95 13.24
CA GLY A 247 -6.19 3.24 13.94
C GLY A 247 -6.11 4.60 14.61
N ASP A 248 -4.95 4.84 15.24
CA ASP A 248 -4.65 6.09 15.96
C ASP A 248 -4.38 7.25 15.00
N ARG A 249 -3.80 6.92 13.83
CA ARG A 249 -3.59 7.83 12.71
C ARG A 249 -4.18 7.24 11.44
N LEU A 250 -4.93 8.04 10.70
CA LEU A 250 -5.39 7.74 9.35
C LEU A 250 -4.90 8.83 8.42
N ALA A 251 -3.98 8.49 7.53
CA ALA A 251 -3.43 9.41 6.55
C ALA A 251 -3.71 8.94 5.12
N MET A 252 -3.54 9.84 4.18
CA MET A 252 -3.61 9.51 2.75
C MET A 252 -2.42 10.11 2.00
N MET A 253 -1.92 9.39 0.99
CA MET A 253 -1.09 9.99 -0.03
C MET A 253 -1.89 11.05 -0.79
N GLN A 254 -1.24 12.11 -1.26
CA GLN A 254 -1.88 13.30 -1.83
C GLN A 254 -2.87 12.98 -2.95
N TYR A 255 -2.51 12.07 -3.85
CA TYR A 255 -3.34 11.65 -4.99
C TYR A 255 -3.95 10.25 -4.79
N ALA A 256 -4.15 9.82 -3.55
CA ALA A 256 -4.99 8.69 -3.20
C ALA A 256 -6.46 9.14 -3.06
N TRP A 257 -7.39 8.18 -3.06
CA TRP A 257 -8.79 8.44 -2.75
C TRP A 257 -9.33 7.44 -1.72
N TYR A 258 -10.34 7.87 -0.96
CA TYR A 258 -10.98 7.03 0.05
C TYR A 258 -12.48 7.30 0.07
N SER A 259 -13.29 6.23 -0.05
CA SER A 259 -14.75 6.34 -0.11
C SER A 259 -15.44 5.03 0.24
N VAL A 260 -16.70 5.12 0.65
CA VAL A 260 -17.57 3.96 0.89
C VAL A 260 -17.87 3.17 -0.38
N ILE A 261 -17.79 3.80 -1.54
CA ILE A 261 -18.09 3.21 -2.85
C ILE A 261 -17.18 3.82 -3.93
N SER A 262 -16.91 3.08 -4.99
CA SER A 262 -16.20 3.64 -6.16
C SER A 262 -17.09 4.63 -6.92
N PRO A 263 -16.51 5.63 -7.61
CA PRO A 263 -17.30 6.55 -8.45
C PRO A 263 -18.19 5.84 -9.47
N GLU A 264 -17.66 4.78 -10.10
CA GLU A 264 -18.43 3.97 -11.06
C GLU A 264 -19.59 3.23 -10.39
N GLY A 265 -19.36 2.69 -9.21
CA GLY A 265 -20.41 2.03 -8.42
C GLY A 265 -21.51 3.01 -8.01
N CYS A 266 -21.14 4.20 -7.54
CA CYS A 266 -22.07 5.28 -7.21
C CYS A 266 -22.85 5.70 -8.46
N SER A 267 -22.16 5.93 -9.58
CA SER A 267 -22.78 6.27 -10.86
C SER A 267 -23.76 5.19 -11.32
N GLY A 268 -23.38 3.90 -11.17
CA GLY A 268 -24.26 2.78 -11.52
C GLY A 268 -25.55 2.74 -10.72
N ILE A 269 -25.49 3.05 -9.43
CA ILE A 269 -26.68 3.08 -8.55
C ILE A 269 -27.57 4.28 -8.86
N LEU A 270 -27.00 5.49 -8.96
CA LEU A 270 -27.76 6.73 -9.09
C LEU A 270 -28.24 7.00 -10.52
N TRP A 271 -27.41 6.70 -11.52
CA TRP A 271 -27.70 7.03 -12.93
C TRP A 271 -27.79 5.81 -13.85
N LYS A 272 -27.76 4.60 -13.29
CA LYS A 272 -27.88 3.32 -14.03
C LYS A 272 -26.79 3.10 -15.09
N GLY A 273 -25.64 3.74 -14.93
CA GLY A 273 -24.49 3.59 -15.83
C GLY A 273 -23.24 4.25 -15.30
N SER A 274 -22.08 3.92 -15.85
CA SER A 274 -20.76 4.43 -15.37
C SER A 274 -20.34 5.77 -16.00
N ALA A 275 -21.12 6.31 -16.95
CA ALA A 275 -20.77 7.55 -17.67
C ALA A 275 -20.64 8.77 -16.76
N ASN A 276 -21.39 8.82 -15.66
CA ASN A 276 -21.38 9.90 -14.67
C ASN A 276 -20.38 9.65 -13.52
N ALA A 277 -19.41 8.76 -13.70
CA ALA A 277 -18.38 8.54 -12.68
C ALA A 277 -17.58 9.81 -12.30
N PRO A 278 -17.28 10.75 -13.22
CA PRO A 278 -16.67 12.03 -12.85
C PRO A 278 -17.52 12.86 -11.88
N ASP A 279 -18.82 12.99 -12.14
CA ASP A 279 -19.76 13.73 -11.28
C ASP A 279 -19.91 13.04 -9.92
N ALA A 280 -19.97 11.70 -9.93
CA ALA A 280 -19.99 10.90 -8.72
C ALA A 280 -18.71 11.11 -7.87
N ALA A 281 -17.53 11.16 -8.50
CA ALA A 281 -16.27 11.39 -7.81
C ALA A 281 -16.27 12.76 -7.09
N GLU A 282 -16.81 13.79 -7.74
CA GLU A 282 -16.91 15.13 -7.17
C GLU A 282 -17.91 15.19 -6.00
N ALA A 283 -19.07 14.56 -6.17
CA ALA A 283 -20.12 14.50 -5.15
C ALA A 283 -19.69 13.70 -3.91
N LEU A 284 -18.89 12.63 -4.07
CA LEU A 284 -18.41 11.76 -2.99
C LEU A 284 -17.34 12.42 -2.10
N LYS A 285 -16.76 13.55 -2.49
CA LYS A 285 -15.72 14.25 -1.72
C LYS A 285 -14.55 13.34 -1.30
N LEU A 286 -14.11 12.45 -2.20
CA LEU A 286 -13.24 11.31 -1.91
C LEU A 286 -11.72 11.63 -1.91
N THR A 287 -11.32 12.85 -2.29
CA THR A 287 -9.90 13.23 -2.34
C THR A 287 -9.30 13.49 -0.97
N SER A 288 -7.99 13.42 -0.85
CA SER A 288 -7.27 13.66 0.40
C SER A 288 -7.56 15.04 1.01
N ASN A 289 -7.71 16.08 0.18
CA ASN A 289 -8.04 17.41 0.66
C ASN A 289 -9.47 17.47 1.25
N HIS A 290 -10.46 16.96 0.52
CA HIS A 290 -11.84 16.91 1.00
C HIS A 290 -11.95 16.13 2.32
N LEU A 291 -11.31 14.97 2.43
CA LEU A 291 -11.39 14.14 3.63
C LEU A 291 -10.63 14.74 4.82
N ARG A 292 -9.60 15.53 4.55
CA ARG A 292 -8.91 16.31 5.57
C ARG A 292 -9.81 17.44 6.11
N GLU A 293 -10.48 18.16 5.24
CA GLU A 293 -11.45 19.23 5.60
C GLU A 293 -12.63 18.67 6.39
N LEU A 294 -13.14 17.48 6.01
CA LEU A 294 -14.21 16.78 6.73
C LEU A 294 -13.74 16.12 8.03
N GLY A 295 -12.46 16.18 8.37
CA GLY A 295 -11.93 15.56 9.59
C GLY A 295 -11.92 14.03 9.58
N VAL A 296 -12.08 13.40 8.42
CA VAL A 296 -12.05 11.93 8.28
C VAL A 296 -10.63 11.39 8.36
N ILE A 297 -9.65 12.13 7.81
CA ILE A 297 -8.23 11.79 7.90
C ILE A 297 -7.45 12.81 8.72
N ASP A 298 -6.36 12.35 9.34
CA ASP A 298 -5.50 13.20 10.18
C ASP A 298 -4.51 14.01 9.35
N ASP A 299 -3.94 13.41 8.29
CA ASP A 299 -2.84 14.01 7.53
C ASP A 299 -2.89 13.65 6.04
N VAL A 300 -2.36 14.56 5.22
CA VAL A 300 -2.08 14.32 3.80
C VAL A 300 -0.56 14.21 3.62
N ILE A 301 -0.10 13.07 3.10
CA ILE A 301 1.31 12.84 2.76
C ILE A 301 1.54 13.37 1.35
N ARG A 302 2.30 14.46 1.22
CA ARG A 302 2.58 15.08 -0.07
C ARG A 302 3.37 14.15 -0.97
N GLU A 303 2.97 14.08 -2.22
CA GLU A 303 3.64 13.34 -3.27
C GLU A 303 4.62 14.24 -4.05
N PRO A 304 5.63 13.67 -4.72
CA PRO A 304 6.49 14.43 -5.62
C PRO A 304 5.68 15.04 -6.77
N LEU A 305 6.26 16.05 -7.41
CA LEU A 305 5.64 16.71 -8.54
C LEU A 305 5.26 15.72 -9.65
N GLY A 306 4.00 15.71 -10.03
CA GLY A 306 3.44 14.75 -10.98
C GLY A 306 3.06 13.39 -10.39
N GLY A 307 3.10 13.22 -9.05
CA GLY A 307 2.60 12.03 -8.35
C GLY A 307 3.64 10.93 -8.14
N ALA A 308 3.27 9.95 -7.31
CA ALA A 308 4.13 8.84 -6.89
C ALA A 308 4.61 7.96 -8.07
N HIS A 309 3.83 7.81 -9.13
CA HIS A 309 4.18 7.01 -10.30
C HIS A 309 5.33 7.62 -11.13
N ARG A 310 5.56 8.94 -11.05
CA ARG A 310 6.68 9.62 -11.72
C ARG A 310 7.97 9.59 -10.91
N ASN A 311 7.88 9.58 -9.59
CA ASN A 311 9.04 9.45 -8.71
C ASN A 311 8.72 8.56 -7.50
N PRO A 312 8.73 7.23 -7.70
CA PRO A 312 8.42 6.26 -6.64
C PRO A 312 9.32 6.39 -5.41
N ARG A 313 10.61 6.69 -5.61
CA ARG A 313 11.55 6.81 -4.51
C ARG A 313 11.24 8.02 -3.62
N ALA A 314 11.01 9.18 -4.21
CA ALA A 314 10.66 10.38 -3.44
C ALA A 314 9.32 10.23 -2.69
N ALA A 315 8.36 9.52 -3.30
CA ALA A 315 7.10 9.17 -2.64
C ALA A 315 7.32 8.23 -1.44
N ALA A 316 8.18 7.23 -1.60
CA ALA A 316 8.55 6.31 -0.54
C ALA A 316 9.28 7.02 0.62
N ASP A 317 10.20 7.93 0.32
CA ASP A 317 10.90 8.74 1.32
C ASP A 317 9.94 9.65 2.11
N ALA A 318 8.91 10.19 1.46
CA ALA A 318 7.87 10.97 2.14
C ALA A 318 7.02 10.09 3.07
N LEU A 319 6.66 8.90 2.62
CA LEU A 319 5.93 7.90 3.40
C LEU A 319 6.76 7.44 4.63
N GLU A 320 8.03 7.13 4.44
CA GLU A 320 8.96 6.72 5.51
C GLU A 320 9.04 7.79 6.60
N ARG A 321 9.32 9.06 6.22
CA ARG A 321 9.36 10.19 7.17
C ARG A 321 8.06 10.37 7.95
N TYR A 322 6.92 10.20 7.28
CA TYR A 322 5.62 10.30 7.93
C TYR A 322 5.44 9.19 8.98
N ILE A 323 5.72 7.94 8.61
CA ILE A 323 5.59 6.78 9.50
C ILE A 323 6.53 6.93 10.71
N GLU A 324 7.80 7.28 10.49
CA GLU A 324 8.77 7.45 11.59
C GLU A 324 8.34 8.54 12.58
N ARG A 325 7.85 9.69 12.08
CA ARG A 325 7.35 10.77 12.93
C ARG A 325 6.15 10.30 13.75
N SER A 326 5.16 9.70 13.09
CA SER A 326 3.93 9.23 13.74
C SER A 326 4.20 8.14 14.76
N LEU A 327 5.15 7.22 14.48
CA LEU A 327 5.55 6.18 15.44
C LEU A 327 6.22 6.78 16.68
N ARG A 328 7.08 7.79 16.53
CA ARG A 328 7.69 8.49 17.70
C ARG A 328 6.64 9.14 18.58
N GLU A 329 5.68 9.82 17.97
CA GLU A 329 4.58 10.49 18.70
C GLU A 329 3.70 9.48 19.44
N LEU A 330 3.19 8.46 18.73
CA LEU A 330 2.26 7.48 19.30
C LEU A 330 2.90 6.60 20.37
N LYS A 331 4.17 6.23 20.23
CA LYS A 331 4.89 5.41 21.23
C LYS A 331 5.18 6.16 22.53
N SER A 332 5.10 7.50 22.54
CA SER A 332 5.23 8.29 23.77
C SER A 332 3.93 8.33 24.58
N VAL A 333 2.80 7.91 24.01
CA VAL A 333 1.48 7.89 24.66
C VAL A 333 1.28 6.58 25.42
N PRO A 334 0.91 6.58 26.70
CA PRO A 334 0.55 5.37 27.43
C PRO A 334 -0.63 4.63 26.78
N ILE A 335 -0.58 3.30 26.76
CA ILE A 335 -1.59 2.48 26.06
C ILE A 335 -3.05 2.78 26.47
N PRO A 336 -3.40 2.93 27.76
CA PRO A 336 -4.77 3.29 28.13
C PRO A 336 -5.21 4.62 27.49
N GLN A 337 -4.37 5.64 27.55
CA GLN A 337 -4.66 6.95 26.93
C GLN A 337 -4.74 6.86 25.41
N LEU A 338 -3.92 6.04 24.78
CA LEU A 338 -3.96 5.80 23.33
C LEU A 338 -5.30 5.21 22.89
N LEU A 339 -5.81 4.23 23.64
CA LEU A 339 -7.12 3.61 23.38
C LEU A 339 -8.28 4.61 23.58
N ASP A 340 -8.24 5.41 24.62
CA ASP A 340 -9.23 6.49 24.86
C ASP A 340 -9.22 7.52 23.73
N GLN A 341 -8.03 7.94 23.28
CA GLN A 341 -7.89 8.86 22.15
C GLN A 341 -8.44 8.28 20.87
N ARG A 342 -8.14 6.99 20.55
CA ARG A 342 -8.66 6.27 19.39
C ARG A 342 -10.18 6.18 19.43
N TYR A 343 -10.76 5.82 20.55
CA TYR A 343 -12.21 5.75 20.76
C TYR A 343 -12.87 7.11 20.54
N ASN A 344 -12.36 8.16 21.19
CA ASN A 344 -12.91 9.51 21.07
C ASN A 344 -12.83 10.05 19.65
N LYS A 345 -11.72 9.81 18.94
CA LYS A 345 -11.54 10.17 17.53
C LYS A 345 -12.62 9.54 16.65
N ILE A 346 -12.85 8.23 16.79
CA ILE A 346 -13.87 7.52 15.99
C ILE A 346 -15.26 8.07 16.27
N ARG A 347 -15.56 8.39 17.53
CA ARG A 347 -16.84 8.99 17.93
C ARG A 347 -17.09 10.39 17.39
N GLN A 348 -16.05 11.11 17.02
CA GLN A 348 -16.15 12.47 16.47
C GLN A 348 -16.40 12.50 14.96
N TYR A 349 -16.27 11.37 14.26
CA TYR A 349 -16.58 11.32 12.83
C TYR A 349 -18.03 11.71 12.55
N GLY A 350 -18.21 12.69 11.67
CA GLY A 350 -19.53 13.18 11.25
C GLY A 350 -20.20 14.18 12.22
N VAL A 351 -19.67 14.41 13.42
CA VAL A 351 -20.28 15.36 14.37
C VAL A 351 -20.27 16.79 13.82
N GLY A 352 -19.20 17.22 13.14
CA GLY A 352 -19.14 18.56 12.52
C GLY A 352 -20.11 18.76 11.35
N ALA A 353 -20.55 17.70 10.69
CA ALA A 353 -21.55 17.78 9.62
C ALA A 353 -22.98 18.01 10.15
N LEU A 354 -23.24 17.69 11.40
CA LEU A 354 -24.55 17.86 12.04
C LEU A 354 -24.75 19.28 12.63
N THR A 355 -23.69 20.09 12.71
CA THR A 355 -23.72 21.45 13.29
C THR A 355 -23.64 22.56 12.23
N ALA A 356 -23.67 22.21 10.95
CA ALA A 356 -23.56 23.15 9.81
C ALA A 356 -24.92 23.51 9.16
N ASP A 357 -26.05 23.19 9.81
CA ASP A 357 -27.42 23.60 9.43
C ASP A 357 -27.87 24.84 10.20
#